data_81f5dc5128f74a2002d2c60a31de241d
#
_entry.id   81f5dc5128f74a2002d2c60a31de241d
#
_cell.length_a   1.000
_cell.length_b   1.000
_cell.length_c   1.000
_cell.angle_alpha   90.00
_cell.angle_beta   90.00
_cell.angle_gamma   90.00
#
_symmetry.space_group_name_H-M   'P 1'
#
loop_
_entity.id
_entity.type
_entity.pdbx_description
1 polymer ?
#
loop_
_entity_poly.entity_id
_entity_poly.type
_entity_poly.pdbx_seq_one_letter_code
_entity_poly.pdbx_strand_id
1 'polypeptide(L)'
;MIRVERSYDDKGRVEIEPKSRAGRRTISIVGALRDILVEHKARQDRDSGLVFGSSAETPFQPSNLWRRAQRAWKRADLEPIGLHEARHTFASVLIAAGVNAKAITTYMGHASIQTTYDLYGKLMPGSESEAAALVDAYLARADTQARLDQLGGGSSAPDTDTG
;
A
#
# COMPACT_ATOMS: atom_id res chain seq x y z
N MET A 1 -7.93 -5.90 -6.96
CA MET A 1 -6.53 -5.72 -7.42
C MET A 1 -6.48 -4.70 -8.55
N ILE A 2 -5.41 -3.90 -8.62
CA ILE A 2 -5.13 -2.98 -9.72
C ILE A 2 -3.91 -3.54 -10.47
N ARG A 3 -4.04 -3.72 -11.79
CA ARG A 3 -2.92 -4.07 -12.66
C ARG A 3 -2.45 -2.84 -13.40
N VAL A 4 -1.18 -2.50 -13.25
CA VAL A 4 -0.54 -1.41 -14.00
C VAL A 4 0.25 -2.08 -15.12
N GLU A 5 -0.27 -2.00 -16.34
CA GLU A 5 0.30 -2.67 -17.52
C GLU A 5 0.72 -1.69 -18.61
N ARG A 6 0.11 -0.50 -18.61
CA ARG A 6 0.30 0.53 -19.60
C ARG A 6 0.41 1.90 -18.94
N SER A 7 1.00 2.83 -19.66
CA SER A 7 1.05 4.25 -19.32
C SER A 7 0.39 5.03 -20.44
N TYR A 8 0.02 6.27 -20.18
CA TYR A 8 -0.54 7.16 -21.20
C TYR A 8 0.40 8.33 -21.43
N ASP A 9 0.75 8.57 -22.68
CA ASP A 9 1.52 9.75 -23.08
C ASP A 9 0.56 10.89 -23.43
N ASP A 10 0.51 11.91 -22.57
CA ASP A 10 -0.37 13.07 -22.76
C ASP A 10 -0.04 13.88 -24.01
N LYS A 11 1.22 13.87 -24.46
CA LYS A 11 1.67 14.61 -25.65
C LYS A 11 1.27 13.88 -26.92
N GLY A 12 1.58 12.59 -26.98
CA GLY A 12 1.22 11.73 -28.12
C GLY A 12 -0.22 11.28 -28.12
N ARG A 13 -0.94 11.42 -26.99
CA ARG A 13 -2.31 10.93 -26.77
C ARG A 13 -2.45 9.44 -27.10
N VAL A 14 -1.43 8.68 -26.73
CA VAL A 14 -1.38 7.24 -27.00
C VAL A 14 -1.02 6.46 -25.73
N GLU A 15 -1.49 5.23 -25.69
CA GLU A 15 -1.03 4.27 -24.68
C GLU A 15 0.37 3.81 -25.03
N ILE A 16 1.25 3.80 -24.05
CA ILE A 16 2.63 3.36 -24.15
C ILE A 16 2.96 2.32 -23.09
N GLU A 17 4.02 1.57 -23.28
CA GLU A 17 4.53 0.70 -22.24
C GLU A 17 5.11 1.51 -21.08
N PRO A 18 5.02 0.99 -19.84
CA PRO A 18 5.70 1.59 -18.71
C PRO A 18 7.21 1.67 -18.97
N LYS A 19 7.83 2.78 -18.59
CA LYS A 19 9.27 3.07 -18.83
C LYS A 19 10.24 2.06 -18.18
N SER A 20 9.75 1.24 -17.25
CA SER A 20 10.57 0.25 -16.55
C SER A 20 9.76 -1.01 -16.26
N ARG A 21 10.45 -2.14 -16.06
CA ARG A 21 9.82 -3.40 -15.64
C ARG A 21 9.04 -3.26 -14.33
N ALA A 22 9.51 -2.45 -13.39
CA ALA A 22 8.83 -2.16 -12.13
C ALA A 22 7.53 -1.33 -12.33
N GLY A 23 7.39 -0.67 -13.46
CA GLY A 23 6.14 -0.01 -13.86
C GLY A 23 5.00 -1.00 -14.10
N ARG A 24 5.30 -2.22 -14.57
CA ARG A 24 4.30 -3.30 -14.67
C ARG A 24 4.17 -3.99 -13.32
N ARG A 25 3.03 -3.85 -12.68
CA ARG A 25 2.79 -4.43 -11.36
C ARG A 25 1.32 -4.67 -11.08
N THR A 26 1.07 -5.55 -10.15
CA THR A 26 -0.27 -5.78 -9.59
C THR A 26 -0.23 -5.40 -8.12
N ILE A 27 -1.16 -4.56 -7.69
CA ILE A 27 -1.28 -4.10 -6.30
C ILE A 27 -2.67 -4.44 -5.76
N SER A 28 -2.72 -4.77 -4.48
CA SER A 28 -3.98 -4.98 -3.78
C SER A 28 -4.68 -3.65 -3.52
N ILE A 29 -6.00 -3.66 -3.58
CA ILE A 29 -6.82 -2.50 -3.25
C ILE A 29 -7.20 -2.61 -1.78
N VAL A 30 -6.93 -1.57 -0.99
CA VAL A 30 -7.41 -1.48 0.39
C VAL A 30 -8.93 -1.29 0.42
N GLY A 31 -9.59 -1.80 1.47
CA GLY A 31 -11.06 -1.80 1.58
C GLY A 31 -11.69 -0.41 1.34
N ALA A 32 -11.15 0.61 2.00
CA ALA A 32 -11.64 1.98 1.85
C ALA A 32 -11.60 2.49 0.39
N LEU A 33 -10.51 2.19 -0.35
CA LEU A 33 -10.42 2.57 -1.76
C LEU A 33 -11.39 1.77 -2.63
N ARG A 34 -11.58 0.47 -2.31
CA ARG A 34 -12.55 -0.37 -3.02
C ARG A 34 -13.95 0.22 -2.92
N ASP A 35 -14.36 0.62 -1.74
CA ASP A 35 -15.72 1.14 -1.50
C ASP A 35 -15.94 2.47 -2.25
N ILE A 36 -14.94 3.36 -2.25
CA ILE A 36 -14.95 4.60 -3.06
C ILE A 36 -15.06 4.28 -4.56
N LEU A 37 -14.32 3.29 -5.04
CA LEU A 37 -14.35 2.91 -6.46
C LEU A 37 -15.69 2.26 -6.87
N VAL A 38 -16.29 1.47 -5.98
CA VAL A 38 -17.63 0.90 -6.21
C VAL A 38 -18.68 2.00 -6.30
N GLU A 39 -18.66 2.95 -5.37
CA GLU A 39 -19.56 4.10 -5.40
C GLU A 39 -19.33 4.97 -6.65
N HIS A 40 -18.07 5.20 -7.01
CA HIS A 40 -17.71 5.93 -8.22
C HIS A 40 -18.25 5.24 -9.48
N LYS A 41 -18.10 3.90 -9.56
CA LYS A 41 -18.65 3.12 -10.67
C LYS A 41 -20.17 3.20 -10.73
N ALA A 42 -20.86 3.12 -9.61
CA ALA A 42 -22.32 3.21 -9.54
C ALA A 42 -22.86 4.58 -10.03
N ARG A 43 -22.05 5.64 -9.91
CA ARG A 43 -22.41 6.98 -10.40
C ARG A 43 -22.09 7.19 -11.88
N GLN A 44 -21.36 6.28 -12.50
CA GLN A 44 -21.04 6.36 -13.93
C GLN A 44 -22.06 5.56 -14.73
N ASP A 45 -22.61 6.17 -15.76
CA ASP A 45 -23.51 5.51 -16.72
C ASP A 45 -22.69 4.75 -17.79
N ARG A 46 -21.76 3.87 -17.31
CA ARG A 46 -20.93 3.04 -18.18
C ARG A 46 -20.30 1.86 -17.43
N ASP A 47 -20.23 0.74 -18.10
CA ASP A 47 -19.65 -0.51 -17.54
C ASP A 47 -18.19 -0.75 -17.91
N SER A 48 -17.65 -0.04 -18.89
CA SER A 48 -16.30 -0.23 -19.41
C SER A 48 -15.62 1.10 -19.74
N GLY A 49 -14.33 1.04 -20.07
CA GLY A 49 -13.50 2.19 -20.42
C GLY A 49 -12.76 2.78 -19.23
N LEU A 50 -12.35 4.03 -19.35
CA LEU A 50 -11.54 4.71 -18.34
C LEU A 50 -12.32 4.94 -17.06
N VAL A 51 -11.76 4.52 -15.93
CA VAL A 51 -12.31 4.80 -14.58
C VAL A 51 -12.36 6.30 -14.34
N PHE A 52 -11.30 7.02 -14.72
CA PHE A 52 -11.18 8.46 -14.60
C PHE A 52 -10.96 9.08 -15.98
N GLY A 53 -11.98 9.68 -16.52
CA GLY A 53 -11.95 10.31 -17.84
C GLY A 53 -13.16 11.18 -18.08
N SER A 54 -13.09 12.02 -19.11
CA SER A 54 -14.24 12.80 -19.60
C SER A 54 -15.25 11.96 -20.37
N SER A 55 -14.78 10.84 -20.95
CA SER A 55 -15.61 9.76 -21.54
C SER A 55 -14.99 8.40 -21.23
N ALA A 56 -15.52 7.33 -21.81
CA ALA A 56 -14.97 5.98 -21.70
C ALA A 56 -13.56 5.87 -22.34
N GLU A 57 -13.28 6.66 -23.37
CA GLU A 57 -12.04 6.61 -24.15
C GLU A 57 -11.13 7.82 -23.93
N THR A 58 -11.65 8.91 -23.37
CA THR A 58 -10.91 10.18 -23.26
C THR A 58 -10.48 10.44 -21.82
N PRO A 59 -9.18 10.36 -21.49
CA PRO A 59 -8.70 10.65 -20.16
C PRO A 59 -8.87 12.14 -19.80
N PHE A 60 -8.85 12.43 -18.51
CA PHE A 60 -8.82 13.81 -18.05
C PHE A 60 -7.53 14.50 -18.47
N GLN A 61 -7.64 15.72 -18.99
CA GLN A 61 -6.48 16.58 -19.16
C GLN A 61 -5.89 16.94 -17.79
N PRO A 62 -4.55 16.89 -17.62
CA PRO A 62 -3.90 17.15 -16.33
C PRO A 62 -4.31 18.48 -15.70
N SER A 63 -4.41 19.55 -16.50
CA SER A 63 -4.85 20.87 -16.03
C SER A 63 -6.30 20.89 -15.54
N ASN A 64 -7.18 20.10 -16.15
CA ASN A 64 -8.57 19.97 -15.73
C ASN A 64 -8.68 19.17 -14.43
N LEU A 65 -7.88 18.10 -14.31
CA LEU A 65 -7.81 17.30 -13.09
C LEU A 65 -7.34 18.16 -11.92
N TRP A 66 -6.29 18.95 -12.11
CA TRP A 66 -5.78 19.88 -11.09
C TRP A 66 -6.84 20.89 -10.63
N ARG A 67 -7.51 21.56 -11.59
CA ARG A 67 -8.58 22.51 -11.25
C ARG A 67 -9.76 21.85 -10.50
N ARG A 68 -10.11 20.62 -10.84
CA ARG A 68 -11.15 19.87 -10.13
C ARG A 68 -10.72 19.51 -8.73
N ALA A 69 -9.48 19.06 -8.56
CA ALA A 69 -8.91 18.74 -7.26
C ALA A 69 -8.88 19.98 -6.35
N GLN A 70 -8.37 21.11 -6.82
CA GLN A 70 -8.37 22.36 -6.06
C GLN A 70 -9.77 22.78 -5.57
N ARG A 71 -10.79 22.66 -6.44
CA ARG A 71 -12.17 22.97 -6.03
C ARG A 71 -12.69 22.01 -4.97
N ALA A 72 -12.33 20.73 -5.07
CA ALA A 72 -12.74 19.73 -4.08
C ALA A 72 -12.08 20.01 -2.72
N TRP A 73 -10.79 20.28 -2.67
CA TRP A 73 -10.06 20.65 -1.47
C TRP A 73 -10.66 21.88 -0.80
N LYS A 74 -10.87 22.95 -1.61
CA LYS A 74 -11.48 24.18 -1.10
C LYS A 74 -12.89 23.99 -0.53
N ARG A 75 -13.72 23.12 -1.16
CA ARG A 75 -15.07 22.81 -0.63
C ARG A 75 -15.02 22.03 0.68
N ALA A 76 -13.97 21.27 0.90
CA ALA A 76 -13.76 20.48 2.11
C ALA A 76 -12.99 21.25 3.19
N ASP A 77 -12.68 22.53 2.96
CA ASP A 77 -11.86 23.37 3.83
C ASP A 77 -10.50 22.73 4.13
N LEU A 78 -9.88 22.14 3.10
CA LEU A 78 -8.58 21.49 3.17
C LEU A 78 -7.57 22.20 2.27
N GLU A 79 -6.31 22.22 2.71
CA GLU A 79 -5.21 22.70 1.87
C GLU A 79 -5.01 21.80 0.64
N PRO A 80 -4.93 22.39 -0.56
CA PRO A 80 -4.74 21.63 -1.79
C PRO A 80 -3.37 20.94 -1.84
N ILE A 81 -3.37 19.65 -2.11
CA ILE A 81 -2.14 18.89 -2.39
C ILE A 81 -2.08 18.42 -3.84
N GLY A 82 -0.88 18.34 -4.40
CA GLY A 82 -0.64 17.80 -5.72
C GLY A 82 -0.63 16.27 -5.74
N LEU A 83 -0.69 15.68 -6.95
CA LEU A 83 -0.63 14.21 -7.09
C LEU A 83 0.68 13.62 -6.56
N HIS A 84 1.78 14.38 -6.63
CA HIS A 84 3.07 13.94 -6.11
C HIS A 84 3.07 13.92 -4.58
N GLU A 85 2.52 14.95 -3.95
CA GLU A 85 2.33 15.01 -2.49
C GLU A 85 1.36 13.93 -2.00
N ALA A 86 0.25 13.70 -2.71
CA ALA A 86 -0.65 12.59 -2.42
C ALA A 86 0.05 11.22 -2.50
N ARG A 87 0.98 11.06 -3.45
CA ARG A 87 1.83 9.87 -3.55
C ARG A 87 2.76 9.73 -2.34
N HIS A 88 3.41 10.80 -1.88
CA HIS A 88 4.24 10.79 -0.66
C HIS A 88 3.40 10.49 0.58
N THR A 89 2.22 11.11 0.69
CA THR A 89 1.29 10.83 1.79
C THR A 89 0.90 9.35 1.83
N PHE A 90 0.60 8.75 0.68
CA PHE A 90 0.30 7.32 0.60
C PHE A 90 1.47 6.45 1.08
N ALA A 91 2.70 6.77 0.67
CA ALA A 91 3.89 6.06 1.17
C ALA A 91 4.04 6.19 2.69
N SER A 92 3.84 7.39 3.25
CA SER A 92 3.90 7.63 4.71
C SER A 92 2.82 6.83 5.46
N VAL A 93 1.61 6.72 4.91
CA VAL A 93 0.54 5.89 5.48
C VAL A 93 0.93 4.40 5.48
N LEU A 94 1.54 3.90 4.39
CA LEU A 94 2.03 2.52 4.35
C LEU A 94 3.11 2.25 5.40
N ILE A 95 4.03 3.20 5.61
CA ILE A 95 5.09 3.11 6.62
C ILE A 95 4.46 3.11 8.02
N ALA A 96 3.57 4.03 8.31
CA ALA A 96 2.87 4.12 9.59
C ALA A 96 2.04 2.86 9.91
N ALA A 97 1.53 2.19 8.88
CA ALA A 97 0.85 0.90 8.99
C ALA A 97 1.80 -0.31 9.13
N GLY A 98 3.11 -0.10 9.22
CA GLY A 98 4.10 -1.18 9.37
C GLY A 98 4.36 -1.99 8.09
N VAL A 99 4.00 -1.47 6.92
CA VAL A 99 4.25 -2.16 5.64
C VAL A 99 5.75 -2.16 5.34
N ASN A 100 6.32 -3.32 5.02
CA ASN A 100 7.74 -3.45 4.77
C ASN A 100 8.19 -2.70 3.49
N ALA A 101 9.45 -2.30 3.45
CA ALA A 101 10.03 -1.49 2.36
C ALA A 101 9.88 -2.14 0.97
N LYS A 102 9.94 -3.48 0.87
CA LYS A 102 9.77 -4.20 -0.40
C LYS A 102 8.34 -4.06 -0.94
N ALA A 103 7.34 -4.18 -0.09
CA ALA A 103 5.95 -3.98 -0.48
C ALA A 103 5.69 -2.52 -0.87
N ILE A 104 6.21 -1.55 -0.11
CA ILE A 104 6.14 -0.12 -0.45
C ILE A 104 6.77 0.13 -1.83
N THR A 105 7.96 -0.41 -2.09
CA THR A 105 8.64 -0.33 -3.41
C THR A 105 7.72 -0.80 -4.54
N THR A 106 7.02 -1.93 -4.33
CA THR A 106 6.07 -2.49 -5.30
C THR A 106 4.86 -1.57 -5.49
N TYR A 107 4.23 -1.12 -4.41
CA TYR A 107 3.09 -0.19 -4.49
C TYR A 107 3.45 1.10 -5.22
N MET A 108 4.62 1.65 -4.91
CA MET A 108 5.11 2.89 -5.51
C MET A 108 5.62 2.69 -6.95
N GLY A 109 5.95 1.46 -7.36
CA GLY A 109 6.53 1.17 -8.68
C GLY A 109 7.94 1.73 -8.82
N HIS A 110 8.70 1.78 -7.74
CA HIS A 110 10.11 2.15 -7.79
C HIS A 110 10.94 1.03 -8.43
N ALA A 111 11.87 1.40 -9.29
CA ALA A 111 12.73 0.43 -9.97
C ALA A 111 13.71 -0.28 -9.00
N SER A 112 14.03 0.38 -7.89
CA SER A 112 14.92 -0.12 -6.84
C SER A 112 14.35 0.14 -5.46
N ILE A 113 14.57 -0.79 -4.53
CA ILE A 113 14.27 -0.59 -3.11
C ILE A 113 15.09 0.57 -2.52
N GLN A 114 16.28 0.82 -3.07
CA GLN A 114 17.12 1.96 -2.66
C GLN A 114 16.38 3.27 -2.80
N THR A 115 15.65 3.48 -3.91
CA THR A 115 14.80 4.67 -4.08
C THR A 115 13.79 4.84 -2.96
N THR A 116 13.23 3.74 -2.45
CA THR A 116 12.29 3.79 -1.32
C THR A 116 12.99 4.19 -0.03
N TYR A 117 14.18 3.65 0.23
CA TYR A 117 14.99 4.04 1.40
C TYR A 117 15.50 5.47 1.32
N ASP A 118 15.96 5.92 0.16
CA ASP A 118 16.46 7.30 -0.02
C ASP A 118 15.35 8.34 0.25
N LEU A 119 14.12 8.04 -0.17
CA LEU A 119 12.99 8.95 0.00
C LEU A 119 12.33 8.86 1.37
N TYR A 120 12.25 7.67 1.95
CA TYR A 120 11.40 7.39 3.11
C TYR A 120 12.11 6.71 4.27
N GLY A 121 13.40 6.42 4.16
CA GLY A 121 14.14 5.68 5.18
C GLY A 121 14.08 6.33 6.57
N LYS A 122 14.08 7.66 6.64
CA LYS A 122 13.94 8.41 7.89
C LYS A 122 12.58 8.25 8.58
N LEU A 123 11.56 7.83 7.84
CA LEU A 123 10.21 7.60 8.36
C LEU A 123 9.99 6.14 8.76
N MET A 124 10.91 5.24 8.37
CA MET A 124 10.78 3.83 8.69
C MET A 124 11.18 3.58 10.14
N PRO A 125 10.45 2.72 10.87
CA PRO A 125 10.87 2.26 12.19
C PRO A 125 12.18 1.48 12.07
N GLY A 126 13.04 1.57 13.06
CA GLY A 126 14.30 0.80 13.07
C GLY A 126 15.52 1.61 13.49
N SER A 127 15.37 2.50 14.48
CA SER A 127 16.54 2.96 15.23
C SER A 127 17.21 1.76 15.90
N GLU A 128 18.54 1.80 16.13
CA GLU A 128 19.27 0.70 16.78
C GLU A 128 18.66 0.33 18.14
N SER A 129 18.17 1.33 18.88
CA SER A 129 17.50 1.12 20.17
C SER A 129 16.13 0.44 20.03
N GLU A 130 15.34 0.76 19.01
CA GLU A 130 14.08 0.06 18.72
C GLU A 130 14.33 -1.39 18.28
N ALA A 131 15.35 -1.62 17.46
CA ALA A 131 15.72 -2.97 17.04
C ALA A 131 16.12 -3.84 18.25
N ALA A 132 16.93 -3.32 19.16
CA ALA A 132 17.31 -4.01 20.39
C ALA A 132 16.08 -4.35 21.26
N ALA A 133 15.18 -3.39 21.48
CA ALA A 133 13.97 -3.60 22.26
C ALA A 133 13.03 -4.65 21.63
N LEU A 134 12.93 -4.69 20.30
CA LEU A 134 12.15 -5.70 19.58
C LEU A 134 12.75 -7.11 19.74
N VAL A 135 14.08 -7.23 19.69
CA VAL A 135 14.78 -8.50 19.91
C VAL A 135 14.57 -8.97 21.34
N ASP A 136 14.73 -8.10 22.33
CA ASP A 136 14.52 -8.43 23.75
C ASP A 136 13.08 -8.88 23.99
N ALA A 137 12.10 -8.19 23.44
CA ALA A 137 10.68 -8.56 23.55
C ALA A 137 10.36 -9.89 22.83
N TYR A 138 11.03 -10.22 21.74
CA TYR A 138 10.90 -11.49 21.05
C TYR A 138 11.47 -12.64 21.90
N LEU A 139 12.68 -12.49 22.42
CA LEU A 139 13.34 -13.48 23.25
C LEU A 139 12.55 -13.76 24.53
N ALA A 140 12.05 -12.72 25.22
CA ALA A 140 11.22 -12.87 26.39
C ALA A 140 9.92 -13.66 26.11
N ARG A 141 9.30 -13.44 24.97
CA ARG A 141 8.10 -14.21 24.53
C ARG A 141 8.45 -15.66 24.22
N ALA A 142 9.57 -15.91 23.53
CA ALA A 142 10.02 -17.26 23.22
C ALA A 142 10.33 -18.07 24.50
N ASP A 143 10.99 -17.46 25.48
CA ASP A 143 11.29 -18.06 26.78
C ASP A 143 10.00 -18.40 27.54
N THR A 144 9.03 -17.52 27.53
CA THR A 144 7.72 -17.73 28.18
C THR A 144 6.98 -18.89 27.52
N GLN A 145 6.98 -18.96 26.18
CA GLN A 145 6.32 -20.04 25.45
C GLN A 145 6.99 -21.39 25.74
N ALA A 146 8.32 -21.45 25.73
CA ALA A 146 9.07 -22.65 26.03
C ALA A 146 8.78 -23.20 27.45
N ARG A 147 8.63 -22.30 28.43
CA ARG A 147 8.26 -22.69 29.81
C ARG A 147 6.84 -23.23 29.88
N LEU A 148 5.90 -22.61 29.17
CA LEU A 148 4.50 -23.10 29.13
C LEU A 148 4.41 -24.47 28.46
N ASP A 149 5.16 -24.71 27.39
CA ASP A 149 5.20 -25.98 26.69
C ASP A 149 5.78 -27.10 27.58
N GLN A 150 6.79 -26.79 28.42
CA GLN A 150 7.36 -27.72 29.40
C GLN A 150 6.38 -28.06 30.52
N LEU A 151 5.57 -27.09 30.96
CA LEU A 151 4.56 -27.31 32.03
C LEU A 151 3.33 -28.03 31.48
N GLY A 152 2.95 -27.82 30.22
CA GLY A 152 1.81 -28.46 29.57
C GLY A 152 2.07 -29.90 29.10
N GLY A 153 3.32 -30.27 28.86
CA GLY A 153 3.74 -31.59 28.37
C GLY A 153 3.81 -32.70 29.46
N GLY A 154 3.57 -32.34 30.75
CA GLY A 154 3.73 -33.27 31.89
C GLY A 154 2.52 -34.11 32.28
N SER A 155 1.43 -34.09 31.50
CA SER A 155 0.21 -34.85 31.85
C SER A 155 -0.10 -35.92 30.79
N SER A 156 0.79 -36.91 30.64
CA SER A 156 0.38 -38.23 30.16
C SER A 156 0.45 -39.20 31.36
N ALA A 157 -0.70 -39.47 31.95
CA ALA A 157 -0.86 -40.52 32.96
C ALA A 157 -0.48 -41.89 32.36
N PRO A 158 0.14 -42.76 33.13
CA PRO A 158 0.38 -44.13 32.69
C PRO A 158 -0.93 -44.90 32.62
N ASP A 159 -1.20 -45.49 31.47
CA ASP A 159 -2.21 -46.54 31.32
C ASP A 159 -1.88 -47.67 32.29
N THR A 160 -2.66 -47.81 33.30
CA THR A 160 -2.72 -49.04 34.11
C THR A 160 -3.53 -50.06 33.35
N ASP A 161 -2.80 -50.87 32.57
CA ASP A 161 -3.31 -52.19 32.16
C ASP A 161 -3.44 -53.07 33.39
N THR A 162 -4.65 -53.54 33.67
CA THR A 162 -4.91 -54.62 34.63
C THR A 162 -6.01 -55.53 34.12
N GLY A 163 -5.66 -56.77 33.75
CA GLY A 163 -6.43 -57.99 33.85
C GLY A 163 -7.17 -58.47 32.63
#